data_d93b42796df6cce852128c37da0140e5
#
_entry.id   d93b42796df6cce852128c37da0140e5
#
_cell.length_a   1.000
_cell.length_b   1.000
_cell.length_c   1.000
_cell.angle_alpha   90.00
_cell.angle_beta   90.00
_cell.angle_gamma   90.00
#
_symmetry.space_group_name_H-M   'P 1'
#
loop_
_entity.id
_entity.type
_entity.pdbx_description
1 polymer ?
#
loop_
_entity_poly.entity_id
_entity_poly.type
_entity_poly.pdbx_seq_one_letter_code
_entity_poly.pdbx_strand_id
1 'polypeptide(L)'
;NAVILTGESSTIDRSNSIKNLMDENNELEFIFTVDIFNEGVDIPGVNLILMLRPTNSATIFIQQLGRGLRKFKNKEFLTVLDFIGNHSNNYVMTYAFSDGNIYDPSSMRAKIKSGQWGFKDNVHIEIDKKSVDSILESIDKIDFSSKRYLKNMYESFKNEFESNKKIYLRDFLLHSYSPDPLKFTHSKDKNYYDFVNMIEREEI
;
A
#
# COMPACT_ATOMS: atom_id res chain seq x y z
N ASN A 1 -26.61 -9.95 1.44
CA ASN A 1 -26.13 -10.51 2.71
C ASN A 1 -24.61 -10.30 2.86
N ALA A 2 -24.13 -10.22 4.11
CA ALA A 2 -22.74 -9.94 4.41
C ALA A 2 -22.23 -10.79 5.61
N VAL A 3 -20.94 -11.08 5.62
CA VAL A 3 -20.24 -11.73 6.74
C VAL A 3 -19.02 -10.91 7.17
N ILE A 4 -18.69 -11.00 8.44
CA ILE A 4 -17.48 -10.38 9.00
C ILE A 4 -16.50 -11.50 9.34
N LEU A 5 -15.27 -11.38 8.85
CA LEU A 5 -14.16 -12.25 9.17
C LEU A 5 -13.06 -11.48 9.89
N THR A 6 -12.59 -12.01 11.01
CA THR A 6 -11.53 -11.40 11.83
C THR A 6 -10.34 -12.35 11.97
N GLY A 7 -9.29 -11.90 12.67
CA GLY A 7 -8.16 -12.76 13.02
C GLY A 7 -8.56 -14.02 13.80
N GLU A 8 -9.67 -13.96 14.54
CA GLU A 8 -10.21 -15.09 15.33
C GLU A 8 -11.04 -16.08 14.50
N SER A 9 -11.44 -15.70 13.28
CA SER A 9 -12.22 -16.59 12.39
C SER A 9 -11.39 -17.80 11.99
N SER A 10 -12.00 -18.99 12.08
CA SER A 10 -11.30 -20.24 11.72
C SER A 10 -10.98 -20.30 10.23
N THR A 11 -9.98 -21.09 9.85
CA THR A 11 -9.62 -21.33 8.44
C THR A 11 -10.80 -21.93 7.67
N ILE A 12 -11.63 -22.73 8.34
CA ILE A 12 -12.82 -23.35 7.75
C ILE A 12 -13.86 -22.28 7.43
N ASP A 13 -14.15 -21.38 8.37
CA ASP A 13 -15.12 -20.30 8.16
C ASP A 13 -14.68 -19.36 7.03
N ARG A 14 -13.39 -19.01 6.98
CA ARG A 14 -12.82 -18.21 5.89
C ARG A 14 -13.00 -18.90 4.54
N SER A 15 -12.66 -20.19 4.45
CA SER A 15 -12.78 -20.97 3.21
C SER A 15 -14.24 -21.12 2.76
N ASN A 16 -15.16 -21.35 3.69
CA ASN A 16 -16.59 -21.46 3.38
C ASN A 16 -17.16 -20.12 2.94
N SER A 17 -16.82 -19.02 3.60
CA SER A 17 -17.28 -17.69 3.21
C SER A 17 -16.81 -17.30 1.80
N ILE A 18 -15.57 -17.65 1.45
CA ILE A 18 -15.06 -17.42 0.09
C ILE A 18 -15.81 -18.26 -0.94
N LYS A 19 -16.07 -19.53 -0.65
CA LYS A 19 -16.84 -20.38 -1.56
C LYS A 19 -18.27 -19.85 -1.75
N ASN A 20 -18.91 -19.43 -0.67
CA ASN A 20 -20.25 -18.87 -0.71
C ASN A 20 -20.29 -17.55 -1.50
N LEU A 21 -19.29 -16.67 -1.35
CA LEU A 21 -19.19 -15.43 -2.11
C LEU A 21 -19.02 -15.68 -3.62
N MET A 22 -18.42 -16.81 -4.01
CA MET A 22 -18.15 -17.14 -5.41
C MET A 22 -19.28 -17.99 -6.03
N ASP A 23 -20.25 -18.43 -5.24
CA ASP A 23 -21.38 -19.21 -5.71
C ASP A 23 -22.55 -18.28 -6.11
N GLU A 24 -22.87 -18.23 -7.40
CA GLU A 24 -23.94 -17.40 -7.97
C GLU A 24 -25.33 -17.72 -7.37
N ASN A 25 -25.51 -18.90 -6.77
CA ASN A 25 -26.76 -19.30 -6.11
C ASN A 25 -26.78 -18.97 -4.61
N ASN A 26 -25.70 -18.45 -4.06
CA ASN A 26 -25.61 -18.06 -2.65
C ASN A 26 -25.98 -16.59 -2.48
N GLU A 27 -26.63 -16.28 -1.36
CA GLU A 27 -27.05 -14.90 -1.05
C GLU A 27 -25.93 -14.02 -0.48
N LEU A 28 -24.73 -14.55 -0.28
CA LEU A 28 -23.61 -13.78 0.26
C LEU A 28 -23.00 -12.86 -0.80
N GLU A 29 -23.06 -11.55 -0.58
CA GLU A 29 -22.61 -10.52 -1.50
C GLU A 29 -21.34 -9.81 -1.03
N PHE A 30 -21.12 -9.72 0.28
CA PHE A 30 -20.00 -8.97 0.86
C PHE A 30 -19.30 -9.75 1.98
N ILE A 31 -17.97 -9.66 2.00
CA ILE A 31 -17.15 -10.08 3.12
C ILE A 31 -16.41 -8.86 3.67
N PHE A 32 -16.66 -8.52 4.94
CA PHE A 32 -15.90 -7.49 5.65
C PHE A 32 -14.73 -8.14 6.39
N THR A 33 -13.54 -7.57 6.25
CA THR A 33 -12.33 -8.12 6.86
C THR A 33 -11.44 -7.05 7.46
N VAL A 34 -10.65 -7.44 8.46
CA VAL A 34 -9.58 -6.61 9.01
C VAL A 34 -8.29 -7.42 8.95
N ASP A 35 -7.36 -7.00 8.07
CA ASP A 35 -5.99 -7.53 7.92
C ASP A 35 -5.84 -9.03 7.61
N ILE A 36 -6.90 -9.82 7.54
CA ILE A 36 -6.82 -11.28 7.33
C ILE A 36 -6.62 -11.69 5.87
N PHE A 37 -6.86 -10.79 4.92
CA PHE A 37 -6.61 -11.03 3.50
C PHE A 37 -5.27 -10.44 3.02
N ASN A 38 -4.41 -10.04 3.95
CA ASN A 38 -3.06 -9.57 3.61
C ASN A 38 -2.16 -10.72 3.14
N GLU A 39 -2.41 -11.97 3.60
CA GLU A 39 -1.63 -13.15 3.22
C GLU A 39 -2.49 -14.38 2.95
N GLY A 40 -2.10 -15.18 1.96
CA GLY A 40 -2.56 -16.57 1.76
C GLY A 40 -3.97 -16.78 1.22
N VAL A 41 -4.78 -15.74 0.99
CA VAL A 41 -6.15 -15.89 0.50
C VAL A 41 -6.24 -15.51 -0.99
N ASP A 42 -6.79 -16.39 -1.81
CA ASP A 42 -7.02 -16.18 -3.23
C ASP A 42 -8.53 -16.11 -3.52
N ILE A 43 -8.98 -14.96 -4.03
CA ILE A 43 -10.40 -14.75 -4.37
C ILE A 43 -10.49 -14.17 -5.79
N PRO A 44 -10.23 -14.97 -6.83
CA PRO A 44 -10.17 -14.45 -8.19
C PRO A 44 -11.51 -13.93 -8.72
N GLY A 45 -12.63 -14.40 -8.18
CA GLY A 45 -13.97 -13.97 -8.59
C GLY A 45 -14.41 -12.60 -8.05
N VAL A 46 -13.67 -11.99 -7.11
CA VAL A 46 -14.01 -10.65 -6.61
C VAL A 46 -13.86 -9.63 -7.71
N ASN A 47 -14.92 -8.85 -7.93
CA ASN A 47 -15.01 -7.77 -8.94
C ASN A 47 -15.06 -6.37 -8.32
N LEU A 48 -15.27 -6.26 -7.00
CA LEU A 48 -15.31 -5.02 -6.25
C LEU A 48 -14.52 -5.14 -4.94
N ILE A 49 -13.62 -4.20 -4.70
CA ILE A 49 -12.92 -4.03 -3.43
C ILE A 49 -13.24 -2.65 -2.87
N LEU A 50 -13.68 -2.62 -1.62
CA LEU A 50 -13.92 -1.39 -0.87
C LEU A 50 -12.80 -1.23 0.18
N MET A 51 -11.96 -0.23 0.02
CA MET A 51 -10.90 0.13 0.96
C MET A 51 -11.46 1.13 1.97
N LEU A 52 -12.00 0.64 3.08
CA LEU A 52 -12.64 1.47 4.13
C LEU A 52 -11.64 1.95 5.19
N ARG A 53 -10.42 1.43 5.17
CA ARG A 53 -9.34 1.79 6.09
C ARG A 53 -8.10 2.20 5.30
N PRO A 54 -7.44 3.30 5.68
CA PRO A 54 -6.21 3.72 5.01
C PRO A 54 -5.12 2.66 5.19
N THR A 55 -4.40 2.40 4.12
CA THR A 55 -3.22 1.54 4.11
C THR A 55 -1.97 2.41 4.24
N ASN A 56 -1.12 2.10 5.19
CA ASN A 56 0.12 2.86 5.43
C ASN A 56 1.31 2.37 4.56
N SER A 57 1.13 1.28 3.82
CA SER A 57 2.16 0.68 2.96
C SER A 57 1.64 0.50 1.54
N ALA A 58 2.38 1.05 0.57
CA ALA A 58 2.10 0.86 -0.85
C ALA A 58 2.18 -0.62 -1.24
N THR A 59 3.10 -1.37 -0.65
CA THR A 59 3.27 -2.81 -0.89
C THR A 59 2.04 -3.60 -0.44
N ILE A 60 1.54 -3.35 0.77
CA ILE A 60 0.31 -3.98 1.28
C ILE A 60 -0.87 -3.65 0.37
N PHE A 61 -0.98 -2.39 -0.06
CA PHE A 61 -2.03 -1.98 -0.99
C PHE A 61 -1.97 -2.75 -2.31
N ILE A 62 -0.82 -2.82 -2.94
CA ILE A 62 -0.63 -3.57 -4.19
C ILE A 62 -0.89 -5.07 -3.99
N GLN A 63 -0.49 -5.64 -2.86
CA GLN A 63 -0.77 -7.04 -2.53
C GLN A 63 -2.28 -7.31 -2.39
N GLN A 64 -3.01 -6.42 -1.74
CA GLN A 64 -4.47 -6.50 -1.62
C GLN A 64 -5.15 -6.41 -2.99
N LEU A 65 -4.73 -5.47 -3.85
CA LEU A 65 -5.23 -5.36 -5.22
C LEU A 65 -4.92 -6.61 -6.05
N GLY A 66 -3.68 -7.10 -5.96
CA GLY A 66 -3.20 -8.26 -6.74
C GLY A 66 -4.05 -9.52 -6.57
N ARG A 67 -4.67 -9.70 -5.41
CA ARG A 67 -5.58 -10.83 -5.14
C ARG A 67 -6.86 -10.77 -5.96
N GLY A 68 -7.39 -9.56 -6.17
CA GLY A 68 -8.56 -9.32 -7.01
C GLY A 68 -8.23 -9.15 -8.50
N LEU A 69 -6.96 -8.96 -8.88
CA LEU A 69 -6.58 -8.76 -10.29
C LEU A 69 -6.45 -10.07 -11.08
N ARG A 70 -6.63 -11.22 -10.47
CA ARG A 70 -6.56 -12.50 -11.17
C ARG A 70 -7.72 -12.67 -12.13
N LYS A 71 -7.42 -13.31 -13.27
CA LYS A 71 -8.45 -13.64 -14.27
C LYS A 71 -9.41 -14.68 -13.70
N PHE A 72 -10.69 -14.46 -13.91
CA PHE A 72 -11.76 -15.38 -13.54
C PHE A 72 -12.84 -15.40 -14.63
N LYS A 73 -13.62 -16.47 -14.70
CA LYS A 73 -14.70 -16.61 -15.68
C LYS A 73 -15.70 -15.45 -15.53
N ASN A 74 -16.07 -14.82 -16.63
CA ASN A 74 -17.02 -13.69 -16.69
C ASN A 74 -16.58 -12.41 -15.94
N LYS A 75 -15.31 -12.31 -15.53
CA LYS A 75 -14.77 -11.11 -14.90
C LYS A 75 -13.94 -10.32 -15.92
N GLU A 76 -14.42 -9.14 -16.30
CA GLU A 76 -13.76 -8.26 -17.25
C GLU A 76 -12.77 -7.31 -16.56
N PHE A 77 -13.13 -6.79 -15.39
CA PHE A 77 -12.32 -5.84 -14.62
C PHE A 77 -12.51 -6.02 -13.09
N LEU A 78 -11.65 -5.38 -12.34
CA LEU A 78 -11.76 -5.19 -10.91
C LEU A 78 -12.02 -3.71 -10.65
N THR A 79 -13.11 -3.39 -9.97
CA THR A 79 -13.35 -2.04 -9.45
C THR A 79 -12.78 -1.93 -8.04
N VAL A 80 -12.03 -0.87 -7.78
CA VAL A 80 -11.51 -0.56 -6.44
C VAL A 80 -12.01 0.82 -6.04
N LEU A 81 -12.72 0.89 -4.94
CA LEU A 81 -13.14 2.15 -4.33
C LEU A 81 -12.34 2.36 -3.05
N ASP A 82 -11.51 3.38 -3.07
CA ASP A 82 -10.73 3.77 -1.91
C ASP A 82 -11.32 5.04 -1.29
N PHE A 83 -11.72 4.94 -0.03
CA PHE A 83 -12.27 6.06 0.72
C PHE A 83 -11.11 6.81 1.39
N ILE A 84 -10.54 7.74 0.65
CA ILE A 84 -9.46 8.61 1.13
C ILE A 84 -10.02 9.50 2.24
N GLY A 85 -9.82 9.09 3.49
CA GLY A 85 -10.23 9.86 4.66
C GLY A 85 -9.24 10.97 5.03
N ASN A 86 -9.53 11.73 6.09
CA ASN A 86 -8.63 12.74 6.65
C ASN A 86 -7.45 12.10 7.41
N HIS A 87 -6.63 11.32 6.72
CA HIS A 87 -5.47 10.67 7.30
C HIS A 87 -4.18 11.33 6.83
N SER A 88 -3.19 11.40 7.71
CA SER A 88 -1.88 12.01 7.44
C SER A 88 -1.07 11.34 6.32
N ASN A 89 -1.46 10.12 5.91
CA ASN A 89 -0.74 9.31 4.94
C ASN A 89 -1.52 9.08 3.63
N ASN A 90 -2.46 9.94 3.27
CA ASN A 90 -3.27 9.82 2.05
C ASN A 90 -2.42 9.77 0.77
N TYR A 91 -1.20 10.29 0.79
CA TYR A 91 -0.28 10.25 -0.33
C TYR A 91 0.28 8.85 -0.61
N VAL A 92 0.21 7.90 0.32
CA VAL A 92 0.76 6.53 0.17
C VAL A 92 0.17 5.82 -1.04
N MET A 93 -1.11 6.06 -1.32
CA MET A 93 -1.79 5.49 -2.49
C MET A 93 -1.17 5.95 -3.81
N THR A 94 -0.73 7.19 -3.87
CA THR A 94 -0.06 7.72 -5.06
C THR A 94 1.27 7.04 -5.34
N TYR A 95 1.89 6.48 -4.30
CA TYR A 95 3.08 5.65 -4.43
C TYR A 95 2.79 4.35 -5.17
N ALA A 96 1.73 3.67 -4.79
CA ALA A 96 1.33 2.42 -5.41
C ALA A 96 1.09 2.56 -6.92
N PHE A 97 0.71 3.76 -7.37
CA PHE A 97 0.40 4.06 -8.75
C PHE A 97 1.53 4.79 -9.50
N SER A 98 2.70 4.97 -8.91
CA SER A 98 3.79 5.67 -9.58
C SER A 98 4.84 4.71 -10.14
N ASP A 99 5.16 4.86 -11.42
CA ASP A 99 6.30 4.22 -12.06
C ASP A 99 7.61 4.91 -11.61
N GLY A 100 8.29 4.38 -10.62
CA GLY A 100 9.62 4.87 -10.20
C GLY A 100 9.56 6.05 -9.23
N ASN A 101 10.60 6.71 -9.02
CA ASN A 101 11.04 7.68 -8.03
C ASN A 101 9.96 8.43 -7.21
N ILE A 102 9.41 7.74 -6.26
CA ILE A 102 8.29 8.09 -5.39
C ILE A 102 8.65 9.18 -4.38
N TYR A 103 9.92 9.48 -4.25
CA TYR A 103 10.48 10.32 -3.19
C TYR A 103 10.71 11.77 -3.62
N ASP A 104 10.27 12.12 -4.83
CA ASP A 104 10.23 13.51 -5.29
C ASP A 104 8.81 14.07 -5.14
N PRO A 105 8.58 14.94 -4.13
CA PRO A 105 7.28 15.59 -3.92
C PRO A 105 6.78 16.36 -5.14
N SER A 106 7.69 16.91 -5.94
CA SER A 106 7.34 17.69 -7.13
C SER A 106 6.77 16.80 -8.23
N SER A 107 7.40 15.67 -8.46
CA SER A 107 6.93 14.64 -9.40
C SER A 107 5.58 14.06 -8.98
N MET A 108 5.40 13.78 -7.68
CA MET A 108 4.12 13.32 -7.13
C MET A 108 3.00 14.35 -7.36
N ARG A 109 3.24 15.62 -7.04
CA ARG A 109 2.28 16.70 -7.29
C ARG A 109 1.89 16.80 -8.76
N ALA A 110 2.88 16.71 -9.66
CA ALA A 110 2.63 16.76 -11.09
C ALA A 110 1.73 15.61 -11.56
N LYS A 111 2.00 14.38 -11.11
CA LYS A 111 1.17 13.20 -11.43
C LYS A 111 -0.25 13.33 -10.90
N ILE A 112 -0.42 13.73 -9.64
CA ILE A 112 -1.74 13.90 -9.01
C ILE A 112 -2.54 14.98 -9.75
N LYS A 113 -1.93 16.12 -10.08
CA LYS A 113 -2.60 17.22 -10.77
C LYS A 113 -2.94 16.88 -12.22
N SER A 114 -2.11 16.12 -12.91
CA SER A 114 -2.34 15.75 -14.31
C SER A 114 -3.27 14.55 -14.47
N GLY A 115 -3.45 13.73 -13.41
CA GLY A 115 -4.12 12.44 -13.50
C GLY A 115 -3.40 11.40 -14.37
N GLN A 116 -2.15 11.67 -14.75
CA GLN A 116 -1.34 10.79 -15.60
C GLN A 116 -0.48 9.86 -14.73
N TRP A 117 -0.93 8.62 -14.56
CA TRP A 117 -0.31 7.64 -13.67
C TRP A 117 0.71 6.72 -14.34
N GLY A 118 0.90 6.81 -15.66
CA GLY A 118 1.86 6.00 -16.41
C GLY A 118 1.46 4.54 -16.66
N PHE A 119 0.22 4.17 -16.35
CA PHE A 119 -0.28 2.83 -16.63
C PHE A 119 -0.63 2.64 -18.12
N LYS A 120 -0.59 1.37 -18.55
CA LYS A 120 -1.05 0.97 -19.87
C LYS A 120 -2.60 1.00 -19.95
N ASP A 121 -3.12 0.93 -21.15
CA ASP A 121 -4.52 1.19 -21.57
C ASP A 121 -5.65 0.45 -20.82
N ASN A 122 -5.34 -0.50 -19.96
CA ASN A 122 -6.30 -1.30 -19.22
C ASN A 122 -6.48 -0.90 -17.74
N VAL A 123 -5.89 0.20 -17.31
CA VAL A 123 -6.01 0.74 -15.95
C VAL A 123 -6.57 2.16 -16.01
N HIS A 124 -7.69 2.37 -15.34
CA HIS A 124 -8.29 3.69 -15.17
C HIS A 124 -8.26 4.09 -13.70
N ILE A 125 -7.79 5.31 -13.40
CA ILE A 125 -7.74 5.87 -12.05
C ILE A 125 -8.40 7.23 -12.09
N GLU A 126 -9.41 7.41 -11.24
CA GLU A 126 -10.09 8.66 -11.02
C GLU A 126 -10.01 9.04 -9.54
N ILE A 127 -9.61 10.27 -9.26
CA ILE A 127 -9.54 10.82 -7.90
C ILE A 127 -10.42 12.05 -7.86
N ASP A 128 -11.39 12.11 -6.95
CA ASP A 128 -12.24 13.27 -6.82
C ASP A 128 -11.46 14.51 -6.36
N LYS A 129 -11.98 15.69 -6.67
CA LYS A 129 -11.27 16.95 -6.44
C LYS A 129 -10.92 17.19 -4.96
N LYS A 130 -11.81 16.83 -4.02
CA LYS A 130 -11.54 17.02 -2.59
C LYS A 130 -10.41 16.10 -2.12
N SER A 131 -10.39 14.87 -2.62
CA SER A 131 -9.32 13.92 -2.35
C SER A 131 -7.98 14.39 -2.93
N VAL A 132 -7.98 14.94 -4.16
CA VAL A 132 -6.78 15.57 -4.76
C VAL A 132 -6.26 16.68 -3.86
N ASP A 133 -7.10 17.61 -3.44
CA ASP A 133 -6.71 18.73 -2.58
C ASP A 133 -6.15 18.22 -1.24
N SER A 134 -6.82 17.24 -0.60
CA SER A 134 -6.37 16.63 0.66
C SER A 134 -5.02 15.91 0.52
N ILE A 135 -4.79 15.19 -0.57
CA ILE A 135 -3.51 14.52 -0.84
C ILE A 135 -2.39 15.56 -1.02
N LEU A 136 -2.63 16.61 -1.81
CA LEU A 136 -1.66 17.68 -2.02
C LEU A 136 -1.30 18.40 -0.73
N GLU A 137 -2.28 18.72 0.11
CA GLU A 137 -2.03 19.28 1.44
C GLU A 137 -1.23 18.35 2.35
N SER A 138 -1.47 17.03 2.31
CA SER A 138 -0.70 16.07 3.11
C SER A 138 0.75 15.99 2.64
N ILE A 139 1.00 16.03 1.33
CA ILE A 139 2.35 16.08 0.77
C ILE A 139 3.08 17.36 1.21
N ASP A 140 2.38 18.50 1.24
CA ASP A 140 2.97 19.78 1.62
C ASP A 140 3.37 19.85 3.11
N LYS A 141 2.71 19.08 3.95
CA LYS A 141 3.00 19.00 5.40
C LYS A 141 4.16 18.05 5.75
N ILE A 142 4.61 17.22 4.80
CA ILE A 142 5.66 16.23 5.05
C ILE A 142 7.03 16.84 4.81
N ASP A 143 7.86 16.83 5.82
CA ASP A 143 9.30 17.00 5.65
C ASP A 143 9.94 15.64 5.32
N PHE A 144 10.09 15.39 4.01
CA PHE A 144 10.69 14.16 3.46
C PHE A 144 12.18 13.99 3.77
N SER A 145 12.81 15.00 4.35
CA SER A 145 14.20 14.97 4.82
C SER A 145 14.31 14.83 6.33
N SER A 146 13.19 14.89 7.04
CA SER A 146 13.21 14.77 8.49
C SER A 146 13.67 13.39 8.95
N LYS A 147 14.44 13.37 10.02
CA LYS A 147 14.93 12.13 10.64
C LYS A 147 13.78 11.17 10.99
N ARG A 148 12.67 11.71 11.50
CA ARG A 148 11.47 10.93 11.82
C ARG A 148 10.88 10.26 10.58
N TYR A 149 10.80 10.97 9.46
CA TYR A 149 10.29 10.42 8.21
C TYR A 149 11.20 9.30 7.69
N LEU A 150 12.52 9.54 7.68
CA LEU A 150 13.52 8.56 7.24
C LEU A 150 13.52 7.31 8.14
N LYS A 151 13.37 7.48 9.47
CA LYS A 151 13.23 6.37 10.42
C LYS A 151 12.01 5.51 10.08
N ASN A 152 10.84 6.12 9.96
CA ASN A 152 9.60 5.39 9.62
C ASN A 152 9.74 4.64 8.28
N MET A 153 10.38 5.25 7.29
CA MET A 153 10.63 4.62 5.99
C MET A 153 11.57 3.41 6.11
N TYR A 154 12.64 3.53 6.88
CA TYR A 154 13.56 2.43 7.14
C TYR A 154 12.89 1.28 7.88
N GLU A 155 12.13 1.57 8.94
CA GLU A 155 11.40 0.57 9.73
C GLU A 155 10.33 -0.14 8.89
N SER A 156 9.56 0.59 8.07
CA SER A 156 8.59 -0.01 7.16
C SER A 156 9.27 -0.94 6.17
N PHE A 157 10.40 -0.53 5.59
CA PHE A 157 11.17 -1.34 4.68
C PHE A 157 11.78 -2.57 5.36
N LYS A 158 12.30 -2.42 6.59
CA LYS A 158 12.83 -3.52 7.41
C LYS A 158 11.77 -4.56 7.74
N ASN A 159 10.54 -4.14 8.03
CA ASN A 159 9.42 -5.04 8.33
C ASN A 159 8.94 -5.85 7.11
N GLU A 160 9.20 -5.39 5.90
CA GLU A 160 8.93 -6.12 4.65
C GLU A 160 9.99 -7.19 4.35
N PHE A 161 11.17 -7.06 4.94
CA PHE A 161 12.21 -8.09 4.95
C PHE A 161 12.00 -9.01 6.15
N GLU A 162 12.41 -10.28 6.01
CA GLU A 162 12.46 -11.22 7.12
C GLU A 162 13.15 -10.56 8.34
N SER A 163 12.45 -10.50 9.46
CA SER A 163 12.67 -9.67 10.64
C SER A 163 14.07 -9.70 11.28
N ASN A 164 15.00 -10.55 10.85
CA ASN A 164 16.35 -10.71 11.41
C ASN A 164 17.47 -10.35 10.43
N LYS A 165 17.16 -9.83 9.26
CA LYS A 165 18.17 -9.54 8.24
C LYS A 165 18.67 -8.11 8.35
N LYS A 166 19.97 -7.93 8.37
CA LYS A 166 20.59 -6.60 8.29
C LYS A 166 20.36 -6.02 6.90
N ILE A 167 19.82 -4.81 6.82
CA ILE A 167 19.55 -4.10 5.58
C ILE A 167 20.78 -3.29 5.17
N TYR A 168 21.20 -3.44 3.92
CA TYR A 168 22.28 -2.69 3.30
C TYR A 168 21.72 -1.70 2.27
N LEU A 169 22.47 -0.64 1.95
CA LEU A 169 22.07 0.34 0.93
C LEU A 169 21.68 -0.29 -0.42
N ARG A 170 22.36 -1.37 -0.81
CA ARG A 170 22.06 -2.11 -2.04
C ARG A 170 20.66 -2.73 -2.04
N ASP A 171 20.13 -3.08 -0.87
CA ASP A 171 18.83 -3.74 -0.76
C ASP A 171 17.71 -2.78 -1.16
N PHE A 172 17.88 -1.49 -0.94
CA PHE A 172 16.97 -0.45 -1.43
C PHE A 172 16.95 -0.35 -2.96
N LEU A 173 18.05 -0.67 -3.64
CA LEU A 173 18.12 -0.63 -5.11
C LEU A 173 17.47 -1.84 -5.78
N LEU A 174 17.29 -2.93 -5.04
CA LEU A 174 16.76 -4.20 -5.55
C LEU A 174 15.25 -4.32 -5.39
N HIS A 175 14.60 -3.42 -4.66
CA HIS A 175 13.17 -3.49 -4.37
C HIS A 175 12.40 -2.31 -4.94
N SER A 176 11.35 -2.62 -5.67
CA SER A 176 10.61 -1.64 -6.49
C SER A 176 9.91 -0.52 -5.70
N TYR A 177 9.69 -0.66 -4.41
CA TYR A 177 9.01 0.34 -3.58
C TYR A 177 9.88 0.78 -2.40
N SER A 178 11.19 0.66 -2.55
CA SER A 178 12.13 1.05 -1.50
C SER A 178 12.36 2.56 -1.44
N PRO A 179 12.72 3.08 -0.28
CA PRO A 179 13.20 4.46 -0.16
C PRO A 179 14.44 4.74 -1.01
N ASP A 180 14.57 5.98 -1.51
CA ASP A 180 15.81 6.40 -2.17
C ASP A 180 16.99 6.33 -1.18
N PRO A 181 17.98 5.45 -1.42
CA PRO A 181 19.10 5.26 -0.50
C PRO A 181 19.93 6.54 -0.29
N LEU A 182 19.95 7.45 -1.25
CA LEU A 182 20.68 8.72 -1.14
C LEU A 182 20.11 9.62 -0.02
N LYS A 183 18.82 9.52 0.29
CA LYS A 183 18.23 10.29 1.40
C LYS A 183 18.80 9.92 2.76
N PHE A 184 19.17 8.67 2.95
CA PHE A 184 19.79 8.20 4.19
C PHE A 184 21.26 8.63 4.31
N THR A 185 21.92 8.96 3.19
CA THR A 185 23.33 9.41 3.20
C THR A 185 23.48 10.92 3.37
N HIS A 186 22.43 11.70 3.10
CA HIS A 186 22.41 13.15 3.23
C HIS A 186 21.82 13.63 4.57
N SER A 187 21.50 12.71 5.47
CA SER A 187 21.07 13.06 6.82
C SER A 187 22.21 13.71 7.60
N LYS A 188 21.87 14.49 8.64
CA LYS A 188 22.87 15.09 9.55
C LYS A 188 23.79 14.07 10.21
N ASP A 189 23.48 12.79 10.10
CA ASP A 189 24.20 11.65 10.66
C ASP A 189 25.37 11.15 9.77
N LYS A 190 25.81 11.96 8.81
CA LYS A 190 27.01 11.79 7.98
C LYS A 190 27.05 10.59 7.02
N ASN A 191 26.47 9.41 7.37
CA ASN A 191 26.42 8.25 6.49
C ASN A 191 25.29 7.28 6.91
N TYR A 192 24.98 6.32 6.03
CA TYR A 192 23.93 5.32 6.24
C TYR A 192 24.15 4.46 7.52
N TYR A 193 25.38 4.06 7.81
CA TYR A 193 25.67 3.20 8.97
C TYR A 193 25.43 3.93 10.28
N ASP A 194 25.78 5.22 10.35
CA ASP A 194 25.52 6.04 11.54
C ASP A 194 24.02 6.21 11.75
N PHE A 195 23.27 6.42 10.66
CA PHE A 195 21.83 6.50 10.70
C PHE A 195 21.19 5.19 11.21
N VAL A 196 21.56 4.03 10.66
CA VAL A 196 21.04 2.72 11.09
C VAL A 196 21.41 2.41 12.54
N ASN A 197 22.67 2.60 12.91
CA ASN A 197 23.14 2.36 14.30
C ASN A 197 22.39 3.21 15.32
N MET A 198 22.01 4.41 14.95
CA MET A 198 21.22 5.28 15.82
C MET A 198 19.79 4.73 16.00
N ILE A 199 19.13 4.29 14.92
CA ILE A 199 17.77 3.74 15.01
C ILE A 199 17.77 2.44 15.80
N GLU A 200 18.70 1.53 15.52
CA GLU A 200 18.78 0.23 16.19
C GLU A 200 19.19 0.33 17.67
N ARG A 201 19.85 1.42 18.08
CA ARG A 201 20.13 1.69 19.50
C ARG A 201 18.94 2.27 20.27
N GLU A 202 18.01 2.92 19.58
CA GLU A 202 16.77 3.42 20.20
C GLU A 202 15.74 2.31 20.45
N GLU A 203 15.92 1.11 19.87
CA GLU A 203 15.05 -0.07 20.06
C GLU A 203 15.46 -0.94 21.27
N ILE A 204 16.58 -0.64 21.97
CA ILE A 204 17.08 -1.34 23.17
C ILE A 204 16.79 -0.49 24.42
#